data_9ec999889bda133c0d0ff8fbbe4d8be8
#
_entry.id   9ec999889bda133c0d0ff8fbbe4d8be8
#
_cell.length_a   1.000
_cell.length_b   1.000
_cell.length_c   1.000
_cell.angle_alpha   90.00
_cell.angle_beta   90.00
_cell.angle_gamma   90.00
#
_symmetry.space_group_name_H-M   'P 1'
#
loop_
_entity.id
_entity.type
_entity.pdbx_description
1 polymer ?
#
loop_
_entity_poly.entity_id
_entity_poly.type
_entity_poly.pdbx_seq_one_letter_code
_entity_poly.pdbx_strand_id
1 'polypeptide(L)'
;MPVIAIDTNIFVHLLNPAVNHGSHIDKLLGKLIQLRYQLLVDSTKKIPNEYLQMIVPMIRNMDETRPQLPFLRHWLSPDIRHQVELDPTDNLMHQIRIVIHEPAEHADRAFVYVVCKQDSVLVTNDETHILDRRDALLRGTRRERGPNTDIQSSYDALVNFLGAGESA
;
A
#
# COMPACT_ATOMS: atom_id res chain seq x y z
N MET A 1 12.70 11.30 -3.66
CA MET A 1 12.17 10.71 -2.42
C MET A 1 11.71 9.30 -2.73
N PRO A 2 11.93 8.34 -1.84
CA PRO A 2 11.45 6.98 -2.06
C PRO A 2 9.91 6.94 -2.03
N VAL A 3 9.33 5.98 -2.74
CA VAL A 3 7.88 5.83 -2.87
C VAL A 3 7.43 4.43 -2.44
N ILE A 4 6.20 4.31 -1.95
CA ILE A 4 5.62 3.06 -1.46
C ILE A 4 4.12 3.06 -1.65
N ALA A 5 3.51 1.92 -1.94
CA ALA A 5 2.07 1.76 -1.87
C ALA A 5 1.70 1.07 -0.55
N ILE A 6 0.66 1.56 0.10
CA ILE A 6 0.14 1.01 1.36
C ILE A 6 -1.33 0.70 1.13
N ASP A 7 -1.68 -0.57 1.21
CA ASP A 7 -3.06 -1.02 1.05
C ASP A 7 -3.94 -0.49 2.19
N THR A 8 -5.19 -0.24 1.87
CA THR A 8 -6.21 0.27 2.78
C THR A 8 -6.34 -0.57 4.04
N ASN A 9 -6.20 -1.89 3.94
CA ASN A 9 -6.29 -2.80 5.08
C ASN A 9 -5.21 -2.56 6.15
N ILE A 10 -4.03 -2.02 5.79
CA ILE A 10 -3.00 -1.64 6.76
C ILE A 10 -3.52 -0.55 7.69
N PHE A 11 -4.18 0.48 7.15
CA PHE A 11 -4.78 1.55 7.95
C PHE A 11 -5.98 1.05 8.77
N VAL A 12 -6.80 0.17 8.21
CA VAL A 12 -7.92 -0.46 8.93
C VAL A 12 -7.40 -1.28 10.11
N HIS A 13 -6.34 -2.06 9.93
CA HIS A 13 -5.72 -2.85 11.00
C HIS A 13 -5.09 -1.95 12.07
N LEU A 14 -4.46 -0.83 11.68
CA LEU A 14 -3.95 0.17 12.61
C LEU A 14 -5.04 0.69 13.56
N LEU A 15 -6.26 0.88 13.04
CA LEU A 15 -7.39 1.43 13.77
C LEU A 15 -8.16 0.39 14.57
N ASN A 16 -7.99 -0.90 14.29
CA ASN A 16 -8.71 -1.98 14.95
C ASN A 16 -7.82 -2.69 15.98
N PRO A 17 -7.98 -2.40 17.28
CA PRO A 17 -7.14 -3.00 18.33
C PRO A 17 -7.38 -4.51 18.51
N ALA A 18 -8.46 -5.07 17.98
CA ALA A 18 -8.75 -6.51 18.04
C ALA A 18 -7.91 -7.32 17.05
N VAL A 19 -7.30 -6.68 16.06
CA VAL A 19 -6.38 -7.32 15.12
C VAL A 19 -4.97 -7.21 15.69
N ASN A 20 -4.32 -8.34 16.00
CA ASN A 20 -3.01 -8.43 16.68
C ASN A 20 -1.81 -7.82 15.91
N HIS A 21 -2.08 -7.01 14.90
CA HIS A 21 -1.05 -6.42 14.04
C HIS A 21 -0.75 -4.94 14.35
N GLY A 22 -1.50 -4.29 15.26
CA GLY A 22 -1.43 -2.84 15.50
C GLY A 22 -0.04 -2.33 15.88
N SER A 23 0.67 -3.01 16.78
CA SER A 23 1.94 -2.52 17.30
C SER A 23 3.08 -2.49 16.28
N HIS A 24 3.13 -3.44 15.35
CA HIS A 24 4.16 -3.44 14.31
C HIS A 24 3.78 -2.54 13.12
N ILE A 25 2.49 -2.33 12.86
CA ILE A 25 2.04 -1.36 11.86
C ILE A 25 2.40 0.06 12.30
N ASP A 26 2.20 0.43 13.56
CA ASP A 26 2.64 1.72 14.10
C ASP A 26 4.13 1.96 13.86
N LYS A 27 4.97 0.97 14.18
CA LYS A 27 6.42 1.03 13.97
C LYS A 27 6.79 1.16 12.49
N LEU A 28 6.14 0.39 11.62
CA LEU A 28 6.36 0.44 10.18
C LEU A 28 6.04 1.84 9.62
N LEU A 29 4.83 2.33 9.88
CA LEU A 29 4.39 3.63 9.37
C LEU A 29 5.27 4.78 9.92
N GLY A 30 5.64 4.72 11.19
CA GLY A 30 6.57 5.68 11.79
C GLY A 30 7.96 5.64 11.14
N LYS A 31 8.49 4.44 10.84
CA LYS A 31 9.78 4.29 10.15
C LYS A 31 9.74 4.84 8.73
N LEU A 32 8.68 4.57 7.98
CA LEU A 32 8.50 5.09 6.63
C LEU A 32 8.41 6.63 6.60
N ILE A 33 7.76 7.25 7.61
CA ILE A 33 7.76 8.71 7.78
C ILE A 33 9.18 9.24 8.02
N GLN A 34 9.93 8.61 8.93
CA GLN A 34 11.33 9.00 9.20
C GLN A 34 12.21 8.92 7.94
N LEU A 35 11.99 7.91 7.11
CA LEU A 35 12.68 7.70 5.84
C LEU A 35 12.13 8.57 4.69
N ARG A 36 11.13 9.41 4.95
CA ARG A 36 10.51 10.34 4.00
C ARG A 36 9.92 9.67 2.76
N TYR A 37 9.26 8.53 2.94
CA TYR A 37 8.52 7.89 1.87
C TYR A 37 7.30 8.71 1.46
N GLN A 38 7.02 8.74 0.15
CA GLN A 38 5.78 9.26 -0.41
C GLN A 38 4.82 8.11 -0.70
N LEU A 39 3.52 8.38 -0.57
CA LEU A 39 2.47 7.43 -0.84
C LEU A 39 2.14 7.38 -2.33
N LEU A 40 2.30 6.21 -2.95
CA LEU A 40 1.88 5.98 -4.33
C LEU A 40 0.36 5.95 -4.43
N VAL A 41 -0.18 6.71 -5.38
CA VAL A 41 -1.59 6.72 -5.73
C VAL A 41 -1.76 6.75 -7.26
N ASP A 42 -2.89 6.27 -7.75
CA ASP A 42 -3.21 6.28 -9.17
C ASP A 42 -3.89 7.58 -9.63
N SER A 43 -3.68 7.95 -10.90
CA SER A 43 -4.29 9.13 -11.53
C SER A 43 -5.81 9.03 -11.68
N THR A 44 -6.35 7.81 -11.76
CA THR A 44 -7.79 7.55 -11.88
C THR A 44 -8.54 7.60 -10.54
N LYS A 45 -7.81 7.90 -9.45
CA LYS A 45 -8.31 8.06 -8.08
C LYS A 45 -8.95 6.82 -7.46
N LYS A 46 -8.65 5.63 -7.93
CA LYS A 46 -9.16 4.37 -7.32
C LYS A 46 -8.63 4.20 -5.91
N ILE A 47 -7.30 4.31 -5.72
CA ILE A 47 -6.66 4.24 -4.41
C ILE A 47 -7.12 5.38 -3.49
N PRO A 48 -7.06 6.67 -3.89
CA PRO A 48 -7.56 7.74 -3.04
C PRO A 48 -9.03 7.60 -2.64
N ASN A 49 -9.90 7.15 -3.55
CA ASN A 49 -11.30 6.96 -3.26
C ASN A 49 -11.54 5.82 -2.27
N GLU A 50 -10.77 4.74 -2.35
CA GLU A 50 -10.84 3.67 -1.37
C GLU A 50 -10.45 4.14 0.03
N TYR A 51 -9.37 4.92 0.16
CA TYR A 51 -9.01 5.54 1.44
C TYR A 51 -10.13 6.44 1.98
N LEU A 52 -10.75 7.25 1.10
CA LEU A 52 -11.87 8.11 1.50
C LEU A 52 -13.09 7.30 1.97
N GLN A 53 -13.40 6.20 1.33
CA GLN A 53 -14.56 5.38 1.66
C GLN A 53 -14.34 4.54 2.92
N MET A 54 -13.15 3.99 3.11
CA MET A 54 -12.87 3.05 4.18
C MET A 54 -12.32 3.72 5.44
N ILE A 55 -11.42 4.68 5.30
CA ILE A 55 -10.66 5.23 6.44
C ILE A 55 -11.31 6.50 7.00
N VAL A 56 -11.79 7.41 6.16
CA VAL A 56 -12.35 8.68 6.63
C VAL A 56 -13.56 8.50 7.57
N PRO A 57 -14.52 7.58 7.32
CA PRO A 57 -15.60 7.33 8.27
C PRO A 57 -15.09 6.85 9.64
N MET A 58 -14.04 6.04 9.67
CA MET A 58 -13.43 5.56 10.92
C MET A 58 -12.81 6.73 11.70
N ILE A 59 -12.06 7.60 11.01
CA ILE A 59 -11.41 8.77 11.64
C ILE A 59 -12.45 9.74 12.24
N ARG A 60 -13.57 9.98 11.56
CA ARG A 60 -14.62 10.91 12.03
C ARG A 60 -15.20 10.51 13.38
N ASN A 61 -15.19 9.23 13.70
CA ASN A 61 -15.72 8.68 14.95
C ASN A 61 -14.64 8.47 16.02
N MET A 62 -13.39 8.86 15.75
CA MET A 62 -12.28 8.67 16.68
C MET A 62 -12.13 9.85 17.63
N ASP A 63 -11.74 9.54 18.86
CA ASP A 63 -11.27 10.53 19.82
C ASP A 63 -9.96 11.20 19.33
N GLU A 64 -9.93 12.53 19.36
CA GLU A 64 -8.76 13.33 18.96
C GLU A 64 -7.47 13.01 19.73
N THR A 65 -7.59 12.36 20.88
CA THR A 65 -6.43 11.92 21.70
C THR A 65 -5.81 10.62 21.23
N ARG A 66 -6.40 9.94 20.25
CA ARG A 66 -5.89 8.67 19.74
C ARG A 66 -4.50 8.84 19.11
N PRO A 67 -3.49 8.06 19.53
CA PRO A 67 -2.11 8.20 19.04
C PRO A 67 -1.94 7.84 17.55
N GLN A 68 -2.89 7.11 16.96
CA GLN A 68 -2.88 6.75 15.54
C GLN A 68 -3.27 7.89 14.61
N LEU A 69 -4.02 8.89 15.09
CA LEU A 69 -4.52 9.99 14.25
C LEU A 69 -3.42 10.79 13.55
N PRO A 70 -2.29 11.17 14.19
CA PRO A 70 -1.21 11.87 13.51
C PRO A 70 -0.63 11.08 12.32
N PHE A 71 -0.47 9.76 12.46
CA PHE A 71 0.00 8.89 11.37
C PHE A 71 -0.99 8.89 10.20
N LEU A 72 -2.28 8.72 10.47
CA LEU A 72 -3.32 8.72 9.45
C LEU A 72 -3.41 10.06 8.73
N ARG A 73 -3.38 11.18 9.46
CA ARG A 73 -3.39 12.52 8.88
C ARG A 73 -2.19 12.76 7.97
N HIS A 74 -1.01 12.27 8.37
CA HIS A 74 0.19 12.34 7.54
C HIS A 74 0.00 11.53 6.25
N TRP A 75 -0.34 10.25 6.36
CA TRP A 75 -0.44 9.35 5.21
C TRP A 75 -1.61 9.66 4.26
N LEU A 76 -2.68 10.25 4.77
CA LEU A 76 -3.82 10.67 3.94
C LEU A 76 -3.67 12.08 3.37
N SER A 77 -2.63 12.83 3.77
CA SER A 77 -2.36 14.16 3.24
C SER A 77 -2.07 14.12 1.74
N PRO A 78 -2.64 15.03 0.95
CA PRO A 78 -2.28 15.18 -0.46
C PRO A 78 -0.80 15.49 -0.69
N ASP A 79 -0.15 16.15 0.27
CA ASP A 79 1.23 16.67 0.14
C ASP A 79 2.29 15.59 0.02
N ILE A 80 2.01 14.38 0.52
CA ILE A 80 2.94 13.25 0.45
C ILE A 80 2.63 12.26 -0.68
N ARG A 81 1.64 12.57 -1.52
CA ARG A 81 1.22 11.67 -2.60
C ARG A 81 2.13 11.79 -3.80
N HIS A 82 2.55 10.65 -4.32
CA HIS A 82 3.17 10.53 -5.64
C HIS A 82 2.17 9.87 -6.59
N GLN A 83 1.69 10.64 -7.55
CA GLN A 83 0.66 10.20 -8.48
C GLN A 83 1.27 9.47 -9.68
N VAL A 84 0.74 8.29 -9.98
CA VAL A 84 1.12 7.46 -11.12
C VAL A 84 0.00 7.45 -12.14
N GLU A 85 0.31 7.72 -13.39
CA GLU A 85 -0.66 7.60 -14.47
C GLU A 85 -1.03 6.12 -14.68
N LEU A 86 -2.32 5.82 -14.53
CA LEU A 86 -2.87 4.49 -14.70
C LEU A 86 -3.57 4.40 -16.05
N ASP A 87 -3.02 3.59 -16.96
CA ASP A 87 -3.66 3.23 -18.22
C ASP A 87 -4.38 1.88 -18.08
N PRO A 88 -5.73 1.87 -18.15
CA PRO A 88 -6.48 0.63 -18.01
C PRO A 88 -6.34 -0.31 -19.20
N THR A 89 -5.75 0.14 -20.31
CA THR A 89 -5.63 -0.60 -21.56
C THR A 89 -4.23 -1.13 -21.85
N ASP A 90 -3.23 -0.77 -21.04
CA ASP A 90 -1.86 -1.20 -21.26
C ASP A 90 -1.64 -2.70 -20.91
N ASN A 91 -0.52 -3.22 -21.39
CA ASN A 91 -0.16 -4.62 -21.19
C ASN A 91 0.02 -4.99 -19.71
N LEU A 92 0.56 -4.09 -18.90
CA LEU A 92 0.72 -4.32 -17.46
C LEU A 92 -0.64 -4.55 -16.79
N MET A 93 -1.62 -3.69 -17.07
CA MET A 93 -2.96 -3.85 -16.51
C MET A 93 -3.62 -5.15 -17.01
N HIS A 94 -3.39 -5.54 -18.25
CA HIS A 94 -3.86 -6.81 -18.77
C HIS A 94 -3.28 -7.99 -18.00
N GLN A 95 -1.97 -8.02 -17.74
CA GLN A 95 -1.32 -9.07 -16.95
C GLN A 95 -1.84 -9.14 -15.51
N ILE A 96 -2.06 -7.98 -14.88
CA ILE A 96 -2.64 -7.92 -13.53
C ILE A 96 -4.05 -8.53 -13.51
N ARG A 97 -4.90 -8.22 -14.49
CA ARG A 97 -6.27 -8.75 -14.61
C ARG A 97 -6.35 -10.26 -14.78
N ILE A 98 -5.33 -10.89 -15.37
CA ILE A 98 -5.27 -12.35 -15.46
C ILE A 98 -5.21 -12.99 -14.08
N VAL A 99 -4.55 -12.34 -13.12
CA VAL A 99 -4.38 -12.86 -11.75
C VAL A 99 -5.47 -12.35 -10.82
N ILE A 100 -5.76 -11.05 -10.87
CA ILE A 100 -6.84 -10.39 -10.13
C ILE A 100 -7.99 -10.12 -11.09
N HIS A 101 -8.85 -11.09 -11.32
CA HIS A 101 -9.86 -11.03 -12.38
C HIS A 101 -11.23 -10.53 -11.91
N GLU A 102 -11.49 -10.51 -10.61
CA GLU A 102 -12.79 -10.12 -10.09
C GLU A 102 -13.03 -8.60 -10.19
N PRO A 103 -14.20 -8.15 -10.69
CA PRO A 103 -14.49 -6.72 -10.86
C PRO A 103 -14.47 -5.92 -9.55
N ALA A 104 -14.81 -6.54 -8.41
CA ALA A 104 -14.80 -5.88 -7.11
C ALA A 104 -13.40 -5.48 -6.62
N GLU A 105 -12.34 -6.09 -7.18
CA GLU A 105 -10.93 -5.88 -6.79
C GLU A 105 -10.25 -4.77 -7.61
N HIS A 106 -10.98 -3.70 -7.97
CA HIS A 106 -10.41 -2.61 -8.79
C HIS A 106 -9.29 -1.86 -8.10
N ALA A 107 -9.38 -1.64 -6.79
CA ALA A 107 -8.34 -0.96 -6.03
C ALA A 107 -7.10 -1.85 -5.89
N ASP A 108 -7.26 -3.14 -5.65
CA ASP A 108 -6.15 -4.11 -5.57
C ASP A 108 -5.32 -4.10 -6.85
N ARG A 109 -5.97 -4.05 -8.00
CA ARG A 109 -5.28 -3.91 -9.30
C ARG A 109 -4.52 -2.60 -9.41
N ALA A 110 -5.09 -1.50 -8.92
CA ALA A 110 -4.43 -0.20 -8.94
C ALA A 110 -3.19 -0.18 -8.03
N PHE A 111 -3.25 -0.78 -6.85
CA PHE A 111 -2.09 -0.90 -5.97
C PHE A 111 -0.94 -1.68 -6.63
N VAL A 112 -1.23 -2.84 -7.22
CA VAL A 112 -0.22 -3.63 -7.94
C VAL A 112 0.34 -2.86 -9.15
N TYR A 113 -0.53 -2.17 -9.89
CA TYR A 113 -0.13 -1.38 -11.05
C TYR A 113 0.87 -0.27 -10.70
N VAL A 114 0.57 0.54 -9.69
CA VAL A 114 1.42 1.69 -9.34
C VAL A 114 2.80 1.25 -8.84
N VAL A 115 2.89 0.14 -8.10
CA VAL A 115 4.20 -0.36 -7.64
C VAL A 115 5.03 -0.96 -8.78
N CYS A 116 4.40 -1.63 -9.75
CA CYS A 116 5.10 -2.11 -10.94
C CYS A 116 5.66 -0.95 -11.77
N LYS A 117 4.88 0.12 -11.97
CA LYS A 117 5.32 1.31 -12.73
C LYS A 117 6.43 2.09 -12.04
N GLN A 118 6.49 2.09 -10.71
CA GLN A 118 7.47 2.86 -9.93
C GLN A 118 8.61 2.01 -9.37
N ASP A 119 8.67 0.73 -9.72
CA ASP A 119 9.67 -0.21 -9.18
C ASP A 119 9.76 -0.15 -7.65
N SER A 120 8.63 -0.27 -6.99
CA SER A 120 8.45 -0.05 -5.56
C SER A 120 7.79 -1.23 -4.85
N VAL A 121 7.49 -1.07 -3.57
CA VAL A 121 6.89 -2.10 -2.73
C VAL A 121 5.43 -1.78 -2.45
N LEU A 122 4.57 -2.80 -2.55
CA LEU A 122 3.22 -2.79 -1.99
C LEU A 122 3.24 -3.43 -0.61
N VAL A 123 2.80 -2.71 0.40
CA VAL A 123 2.55 -3.26 1.74
C VAL A 123 1.06 -3.56 1.90
N THR A 124 0.75 -4.82 2.16
CA THR A 124 -0.62 -5.30 2.33
C THR A 124 -0.69 -6.42 3.38
N ASN A 125 -1.84 -6.55 4.05
CA ASN A 125 -2.18 -7.72 4.87
C ASN A 125 -3.37 -8.49 4.28
N ASP A 126 -3.73 -8.22 3.04
CA ASP A 126 -4.76 -8.99 2.33
C ASP A 126 -4.17 -10.34 1.86
N GLU A 127 -4.36 -11.35 2.68
CA GLU A 127 -3.90 -12.71 2.38
C GLU A 127 -4.65 -13.29 1.19
N THR A 128 -5.96 -13.12 1.15
CA THR A 128 -6.82 -13.81 0.18
C THR A 128 -6.67 -13.29 -1.25
N HIS A 129 -6.63 -11.99 -1.44
CA HIS A 129 -6.67 -11.40 -2.78
C HIS A 129 -5.29 -11.04 -3.33
N ILE A 130 -4.34 -10.66 -2.48
CA ILE A 130 -3.03 -10.17 -2.92
C ILE A 130 -1.89 -11.10 -2.49
N LEU A 131 -1.71 -11.39 -1.19
CA LEU A 131 -0.54 -12.15 -0.71
C LEU A 131 -0.51 -13.58 -1.25
N ASP A 132 -1.64 -14.29 -1.26
CA ASP A 132 -1.73 -15.64 -1.83
C ASP A 132 -1.46 -15.67 -3.34
N ARG A 133 -1.65 -14.54 -4.01
CA ARG A 133 -1.41 -14.37 -5.45
C ARG A 133 -0.07 -13.69 -5.77
N ARG A 134 0.74 -13.36 -4.75
CA ARG A 134 1.99 -12.60 -4.88
C ARG A 134 2.91 -13.17 -5.96
N ASP A 135 3.20 -14.45 -5.90
CA ASP A 135 4.12 -15.09 -6.86
C ASP A 135 3.58 -15.09 -8.29
N ALA A 136 2.26 -15.26 -8.45
CA ALA A 136 1.61 -15.19 -9.75
C ALA A 136 1.65 -13.76 -10.32
N LEU A 137 1.40 -12.73 -9.48
CA LEU A 137 1.48 -11.33 -9.84
C LEU A 137 2.91 -10.94 -10.25
N LEU A 138 3.91 -11.29 -9.44
CA LEU A 138 5.31 -10.96 -9.73
C LEU A 138 5.85 -11.68 -10.97
N ARG A 139 5.40 -12.91 -11.25
CA ARG A 139 5.74 -13.61 -12.51
C ARG A 139 5.02 -13.02 -13.72
N GLY A 140 3.72 -12.77 -13.60
CA GLY A 140 2.90 -12.23 -14.68
C GLY A 140 3.35 -10.85 -15.14
N THR A 141 3.80 -10.00 -14.22
CA THR A 141 4.24 -8.64 -14.51
C THR A 141 5.76 -8.51 -14.79
N ARG A 142 6.50 -9.61 -14.83
CA ARG A 142 7.98 -9.63 -14.91
C ARG A 142 8.57 -8.76 -16.03
N ARG A 143 7.89 -8.64 -17.16
CA ARG A 143 8.38 -7.87 -18.32
C ARG A 143 8.12 -6.37 -18.19
N GLU A 144 7.18 -5.99 -17.34
CA GLU A 144 6.65 -4.62 -17.22
C GLU A 144 7.09 -3.92 -15.92
N ARG A 145 7.64 -4.66 -14.97
CA ARG A 145 8.07 -4.14 -13.66
C ARG A 145 9.59 -4.09 -13.54
N GLY A 146 10.06 -3.24 -12.64
CA GLY A 146 11.47 -3.19 -12.26
C GLY A 146 11.88 -4.32 -11.28
N PRO A 147 13.18 -4.45 -11.00
CA PRO A 147 13.74 -5.51 -10.16
C PRO A 147 13.41 -5.35 -8.66
N ASN A 148 13.12 -4.12 -8.20
CA ASN A 148 12.81 -3.85 -6.79
C ASN A 148 11.32 -3.96 -6.47
N THR A 149 10.48 -4.18 -7.49
CA THR A 149 9.04 -4.34 -7.29
C THR A 149 8.76 -5.59 -6.44
N ASP A 150 8.09 -5.40 -5.31
CA ASP A 150 7.70 -6.47 -4.42
C ASP A 150 6.33 -6.23 -3.77
N ILE A 151 5.76 -7.29 -3.21
CA ILE A 151 4.53 -7.29 -2.44
C ILE A 151 4.85 -7.94 -1.10
N GLN A 152 4.64 -7.23 -0.01
CA GLN A 152 5.07 -7.64 1.33
C GLN A 152 3.93 -7.50 2.34
N SER A 153 3.88 -8.41 3.32
CA SER A 153 3.06 -8.19 4.51
C SER A 153 3.61 -7.02 5.32
N SER A 154 2.80 -6.45 6.20
CA SER A 154 3.28 -5.38 7.09
C SER A 154 4.41 -5.83 8.00
N TYR A 155 4.46 -7.10 8.38
CA TYR A 155 5.54 -7.67 9.17
C TYR A 155 6.85 -7.79 8.38
N ASP A 156 6.79 -8.36 7.17
CA ASP A 156 7.97 -8.51 6.31
C ASP A 156 8.54 -7.14 5.92
N ALA A 157 7.68 -6.18 5.61
CA ALA A 157 8.07 -4.82 5.31
C ALA A 157 8.79 -4.18 6.52
N LEU A 158 8.25 -4.34 7.74
CA LEU A 158 8.90 -3.82 8.95
C LEU A 158 10.31 -4.40 9.13
N VAL A 159 10.47 -5.72 9.00
CA VAL A 159 11.77 -6.40 9.11
C VAL A 159 12.76 -5.86 8.09
N ASN A 160 12.33 -5.71 6.83
CA ASN A 160 13.17 -5.20 5.75
C ASN A 160 13.59 -3.74 5.97
N PHE A 161 12.67 -2.87 6.41
CA PHE A 161 12.98 -1.47 6.66
C PHE A 161 13.76 -1.22 7.96
N LEU A 162 13.64 -2.08 8.97
CA LEU A 162 14.48 -2.01 10.17
C LEU A 162 15.91 -2.47 9.88
N GLY A 163 16.08 -3.57 9.14
CA GLY A 163 17.41 -4.09 8.78
C GLY A 163 18.21 -3.15 7.87
N ALA A 164 17.56 -2.38 7.02
CA ALA A 164 18.20 -1.38 6.16
C ALA A 164 18.75 -0.16 6.94
N GLY A 165 18.31 0.05 8.19
CA GLY A 165 18.76 1.18 9.03
C GLY A 165 19.98 0.91 9.92
N GLU A 166 20.40 -0.35 10.07
CA GLU A 166 21.56 -0.74 10.88
C GLU A 166 22.88 -0.84 10.07
N SER A 167 22.80 -0.66 8.76
CA SER A 167 23.95 -0.78 7.84
C SER A 167 24.45 0.56 7.29
N ALA A 168 24.02 1.68 7.88
CA ALA A 168 24.43 3.01 7.44
C ALA A 168 25.23 3.75 8.52
#